data_1521801f572498fab0663acec9f7fed2
#
_entry.id   1521801f572498fab0663acec9f7fed2
#
_cell.length_a   1.000
_cell.length_b   1.000
_cell.length_c   1.000
_cell.angle_alpha   90.00
_cell.angle_beta   90.00
_cell.angle_gamma   90.00
#
_symmetry.space_group_name_H-M   'P 1'
#
loop_
_entity.id
_entity.type
_entity.pdbx_description
1 polymer ?
#
loop_
_entity_poly.entity_id
_entity_poly.type
_entity_poly.pdbx_seq_one_letter_code
_entity_poly.pdbx_strand_id
1 'polypeptide(L)' 'MNSSELRRYLKKLGATFETHKGGSGHITVKLNGRKTQMPSHGANKELGKGLVEKIKKDLGVK' A
#
# COMPACT_ATOMS: atom_id res chain seq x y z
N MET A 1 -9.61 -6.34 -3.98
CA MET A 1 -9.17 -5.53 -2.83
C MET A 1 -8.95 -4.09 -3.28
N ASN A 2 -9.53 -3.12 -2.59
CA ASN A 2 -9.28 -1.71 -2.90
C ASN A 2 -8.18 -1.16 -2.00
N SER A 3 -7.79 0.11 -2.23
CA SER A 3 -6.66 0.65 -1.47
C SER A 3 -6.95 0.78 0.03
N SER A 4 -8.19 1.07 0.41
CA SER A 4 -8.56 1.12 1.83
C SER A 4 -8.39 -0.24 2.50
N GLU A 5 -8.83 -1.29 1.82
CA GLU A 5 -8.70 -2.65 2.34
C GLU A 5 -7.25 -3.06 2.45
N LEU A 6 -6.45 -2.73 1.43
CA LEU A 6 -5.04 -3.06 1.43
C LEU A 6 -4.31 -2.34 2.56
N ARG A 7 -4.60 -1.04 2.76
CA ARG A 7 -4.01 -0.29 3.86
C ARG A 7 -4.33 -0.91 5.20
N ARG A 8 -5.59 -1.27 5.40
CA ARG A 8 -6.03 -1.89 6.66
C ARG A 8 -5.31 -3.21 6.90
N TYR A 9 -5.20 -4.01 5.86
CA TYR A 9 -4.51 -5.29 5.93
C TYR A 9 -3.03 -5.11 6.31
N LEU A 10 -2.34 -4.21 5.62
CA LEU A 10 -0.93 -3.96 5.88
C LEU A 10 -0.70 -3.36 7.25
N LYS A 11 -1.61 -2.50 7.70
CA LYS A 11 -1.50 -1.91 9.04
C LYS A 11 -1.57 -2.98 10.13
N LYS A 12 -2.39 -3.99 9.93
CA LYS A 12 -2.47 -5.12 10.86
C LYS A 12 -1.14 -5.85 10.97
N LEU A 13 -0.37 -5.85 9.91
CA LEU A 13 0.93 -6.50 9.87
C LEU A 13 2.04 -5.65 10.48
N GLY A 14 1.73 -4.42 10.85
CA GLY A 14 2.69 -3.51 11.44
C GLY A 14 3.27 -2.49 10.47
N ALA A 15 2.69 -2.37 9.28
CA ALA A 15 3.17 -1.40 8.30
C ALA A 15 2.88 0.03 8.73
N THR A 16 3.75 0.94 8.34
CA THR A 16 3.54 2.37 8.52
C THR A 16 3.35 3.02 7.16
N PHE A 17 2.66 4.16 7.16
CA PHE A 17 2.30 4.86 5.93
C PHE A 17 2.77 6.29 6.00
N GLU A 18 3.36 6.77 4.92
CA GLU A 18 3.80 8.15 4.80
C GLU A 18 3.19 8.76 3.56
N THR A 19 2.54 9.91 3.74
CA THR A 19 2.00 10.67 2.61
C THR A 19 3.00 11.78 2.28
N HIS A 20 3.09 12.11 1.00
CA HIS A 20 3.97 13.16 0.53
C HIS A 20 3.15 14.40 0.19
N LYS A 21 3.51 15.52 0.77
CA LYS A 21 2.84 16.78 0.52
C LYS A 21 3.04 17.17 -0.94
N GLY A 22 1.93 17.44 -1.60
CA GLY A 22 1.98 17.77 -3.02
C GLY A 22 2.24 16.57 -3.93
N GLY A 23 2.16 15.37 -3.38
CA GLY A 23 2.43 14.17 -4.13
C GLY A 23 1.36 13.84 -5.15
N SER A 24 1.66 12.87 -5.99
CA SER A 24 0.82 12.44 -7.10
C SER A 24 -0.20 11.37 -6.70
N GLY A 25 -0.62 11.37 -5.46
CA GLY A 25 -1.62 10.41 -5.00
C GLY A 25 -1.07 9.05 -4.64
N HIS A 26 0.20 8.99 -4.25
CA HIS A 26 0.82 7.75 -3.79
C HIS A 26 1.20 7.86 -2.31
N ILE A 27 1.12 6.73 -1.63
CA ILE A 27 1.52 6.62 -0.24
C ILE A 27 2.73 5.70 -0.17
N THR A 28 3.73 6.08 0.60
CA THR A 28 4.86 5.20 0.86
C THR A 28 4.52 4.29 2.04
N VAL A 29 4.62 2.99 1.81
CA VAL A 29 4.34 1.97 2.84
C VAL A 29 5.65 1.36 3.27
N LYS A 30 5.86 1.29 4.57
CA LYS A 30 7.07 0.67 5.13
C LYS A 30 6.69 -0.48 6.04
N LEU A 31 7.38 -1.60 5.88
CA LEU A 31 7.15 -2.79 6.70
C LEU A 31 8.43 -3.63 6.75
N ASN A 32 8.87 -3.95 7.96
CA ASN A 32 10.05 -4.80 8.19
C ASN A 32 11.31 -4.34 7.43
N GLY A 33 11.54 -3.04 7.40
CA GLY A 33 12.71 -2.50 6.72
C GLY A 33 12.57 -2.40 5.20
N ARG A 34 11.42 -2.79 4.67
CA ARG A 34 11.13 -2.71 3.24
C ARG A 34 10.15 -1.58 2.99
N LYS A 35 10.17 -1.04 1.79
CA LYS A 35 9.23 0.01 1.44
C LYS A 35 8.72 -0.17 0.01
N THR A 36 7.50 0.29 -0.21
CA THR A 36 6.90 0.31 -1.53
C THR A 36 5.93 1.48 -1.59
N GLN A 37 5.33 1.68 -2.74
CA GLN A 37 4.33 2.72 -2.91
C GLN A 37 3.01 2.10 -3.32
N MET A 38 1.92 2.71 -2.87
CA MET A 38 0.59 2.29 -3.25
C MET A 38 -0.25 3.51 -3.60
N PRO A 39 -1.25 3.37 -4.49
CA PRO A 39 -2.12 4.50 -4.81
C PRO A 39 -2.98 4.87 -3.61
N SER A 40 -3.17 6.18 -3.39
CA SER A 40 -3.96 6.68 -2.27
C SER A 40 -5.34 7.19 -2.69
N HIS A 41 -5.47 7.65 -3.92
CA HIS A 41 -6.78 8.12 -4.39
C HIS A 41 -7.59 6.96 -4.96
N GLY A 42 -8.89 7.12 -5.02
CA GLY A 42 -9.75 6.05 -5.46
C GLY A 42 -9.86 4.94 -4.42
N ALA A 43 -10.00 5.30 -3.15
CA ALA A 43 -10.01 4.34 -2.04
C ALA A 43 -11.03 3.21 -2.22
N ASN A 44 -12.13 3.49 -2.90
CA ASN A 44 -13.16 2.50 -3.15
C ASN A 44 -12.99 1.77 -4.48
N LYS A 45 -11.93 2.13 -5.21
CA LYS A 45 -11.67 1.56 -6.51
C LYS A 45 -10.89 0.25 -6.36
N GLU A 46 -11.32 -0.76 -7.09
CA GLU A 46 -10.66 -2.06 -7.03
C GLU A 46 -9.24 -1.97 -7.57
N LEU A 47 -8.30 -2.48 -6.81
CA LEU A 47 -6.91 -2.58 -7.28
C LEU A 47 -6.75 -3.86 -8.07
N GLY A 48 -5.95 -3.80 -9.11
CA GLY A 48 -5.65 -5.00 -9.89
C GLY A 48 -4.93 -6.03 -9.02
N LYS A 49 -5.23 -7.29 -9.25
CA LYS A 49 -4.61 -8.38 -8.51
C LYS A 49 -3.09 -8.34 -8.61
N GLY A 50 -2.56 -8.05 -9.79
CA GLY A 50 -1.12 -7.94 -9.99
C GLY A 50 -0.49 -6.84 -9.15
N LEU A 51 -1.17 -5.70 -9.01
CA LEU A 51 -0.68 -4.60 -8.22
C LEU A 51 -0.64 -4.97 -6.73
N VAL A 52 -1.70 -5.59 -6.24
CA VAL A 52 -1.77 -6.04 -4.84
C VAL A 52 -0.65 -7.03 -4.54
N GLU A 53 -0.44 -7.99 -5.43
CA GLU A 53 0.61 -8.99 -5.25
C GLU A 53 2.00 -8.37 -5.30
N LYS A 54 2.20 -7.39 -6.18
CA LYS A 54 3.47 -6.70 -6.28
C LYS A 54 3.78 -5.95 -4.97
N ILE A 55 2.79 -5.26 -4.43
CA ILE A 55 2.97 -4.53 -3.17
C ILE A 55 3.33 -5.50 -2.05
N LYS A 56 2.61 -6.59 -1.95
CA LYS A 56 2.90 -7.61 -0.94
C LYS A 56 4.30 -8.18 -1.10
N LYS A 57 4.69 -8.46 -2.32
CA LYS A 57 6.01 -9.00 -2.61
C LYS A 57 7.11 -8.01 -2.24
N ASP A 58 6.91 -6.73 -2.57
CA ASP A 58 7.88 -5.68 -2.25
C ASP A 58 8.10 -5.56 -0.75
N LEU A 59 7.07 -5.83 0.03
CA LEU A 59 7.13 -5.75 1.49
C LEU A 59 7.48 -7.08 2.14
N GLY A 60 7.65 -8.12 1.37
CA GLY A 60 7.95 -9.44 1.91
C GLY A 60 6.74 -10.13 2.54
N VAL A 61 5.54 -9.70 2.21
CA VAL A 61 4.30 -10.28 2.70
C VAL A 61 3.86 -11.39 1.75
N LYS A 62 3.45 -12.50 2.32
CA LYS A 62 2.96 -13.63 1.52
C LYS A 62 1.46 -13.58 1.29
#